data_97d5f5bbd3541670eb01eaad4ac52134
#
_entry.id   97d5f5bbd3541670eb01eaad4ac52134
#
_cell.length_a   1.000
_cell.length_b   1.000
_cell.length_c   1.000
_cell.angle_alpha   90.00
_cell.angle_beta   90.00
_cell.angle_gamma   90.00
#
_symmetry.space_group_name_H-M   'P 1'
#
loop_
_entity.id
_entity.type
_entity.pdbx_description
1 polymer ?
#
loop_
_entity_poly.entity_id
_entity_poly.type
_entity_poly.pdbx_seq_one_letter_code
_entity_poly.pdbx_strand_id
1 'polypeptide(L)'
;IQWQDGNGTGYHINIVDTPGHADFGGEVERVMSMVDSVLLLVDAVDGPMPQTRFVTQKAFSQGLKPIVVVNKIDRPGARPDWVIDQIFDLFDNLGATDEQLDFPIIYCSALNGIAGMDPEALADNMDPMFQAIVDIVEPPKVEVDGPFQMQISALDYNSYVGVIGLGRIKRGSVKPNQQISVISVDGTTR
;
A
#
# COMPACT_ATOMS: atom_id res chain seq x y z
N ILE A 1 -7.00 1.15 -9.84
CA ILE A 1 -8.21 1.97 -9.70
C ILE A 1 -8.02 3.25 -10.47
N GLN A 2 -9.01 3.66 -11.24
CA GLN A 2 -9.10 5.00 -11.83
C GLN A 2 -10.03 5.81 -10.94
N TRP A 3 -9.57 6.94 -10.44
CA TRP A 3 -10.36 7.82 -9.59
C TRP A 3 -10.17 9.28 -10.01
N GLN A 4 -11.17 10.13 -9.80
CA GLN A 4 -11.11 11.57 -10.08
C GLN A 4 -11.43 12.33 -8.80
N ASP A 5 -10.63 13.37 -8.51
CA ASP A 5 -10.92 14.28 -7.41
C ASP A 5 -12.11 15.24 -7.71
N GLY A 6 -12.51 16.00 -6.71
CA GLY A 6 -13.60 16.99 -6.84
C GLY A 6 -13.33 18.10 -7.89
N ASN A 7 -12.10 18.25 -8.36
CA ASN A 7 -11.70 19.20 -9.40
C ASN A 7 -11.67 18.56 -10.80
N GLY A 8 -11.94 17.26 -10.90
CA GLY A 8 -11.91 16.51 -12.15
C GLY A 8 -10.53 16.03 -12.57
N THR A 9 -9.52 16.12 -11.70
CA THR A 9 -8.19 15.57 -11.97
C THR A 9 -8.24 14.05 -11.82
N GLY A 10 -7.79 13.33 -12.85
CA GLY A 10 -7.76 11.86 -12.86
C GLY A 10 -6.48 11.31 -12.25
N TYR A 11 -6.62 10.29 -11.41
CA TYR A 11 -5.52 9.56 -10.77
C TYR A 11 -5.60 8.07 -11.08
N HIS A 12 -4.42 7.44 -11.19
CA HIS A 12 -4.31 5.99 -11.32
C HIS A 12 -3.65 5.45 -10.04
N ILE A 13 -4.45 4.78 -9.21
CA ILE A 13 -4.00 4.19 -7.95
C ILE A 13 -3.84 2.69 -8.15
N ASN A 14 -2.60 2.19 -8.01
CA ASN A 14 -2.31 0.76 -8.03
C ASN A 14 -2.32 0.24 -6.59
N ILE A 15 -3.19 -0.72 -6.31
CA ILE A 15 -3.26 -1.40 -5.02
C ILE A 15 -2.63 -2.78 -5.17
N VAL A 16 -1.68 -3.08 -4.29
CA VAL A 16 -1.06 -4.41 -4.18
C VAL A 16 -1.44 -4.97 -2.81
N ASP A 17 -2.18 -6.07 -2.81
CA ASP A 17 -2.56 -6.77 -1.60
C ASP A 17 -1.39 -7.60 -1.05
N THR A 18 -1.28 -7.66 0.28
CA THR A 18 -0.27 -8.50 0.94
C THR A 18 -0.90 -9.82 1.39
N PRO A 19 -0.18 -10.95 1.24
CA PRO A 19 -0.66 -12.22 1.77
C PRO A 19 -0.93 -12.14 3.28
N GLY A 20 -2.08 -12.64 3.73
CA GLY A 20 -2.55 -12.55 5.11
C GLY A 20 -1.84 -13.46 6.12
N HIS A 21 -0.86 -14.27 5.71
CA HIS A 21 -0.16 -15.23 6.57
C HIS A 21 1.30 -14.86 6.81
N ALA A 22 1.77 -15.06 8.06
CA ALA A 22 3.13 -14.75 8.49
C ALA A 22 4.23 -15.57 7.77
N ASP A 23 3.87 -16.63 7.06
CA ASP A 23 4.81 -17.52 6.37
C ASP A 23 5.37 -16.92 5.05
N PHE A 24 4.83 -15.79 4.60
CA PHE A 24 5.21 -15.14 3.34
C PHE A 24 6.15 -13.92 3.52
N GLY A 25 7.03 -13.94 4.51
CA GLY A 25 7.91 -12.80 4.82
C GLY A 25 8.68 -12.24 3.62
N GLY A 26 9.21 -13.12 2.78
CA GLY A 26 9.94 -12.70 1.56
C GLY A 26 9.02 -12.10 0.48
N GLU A 27 7.74 -12.48 0.44
CA GLU A 27 6.76 -11.92 -0.48
C GLU A 27 6.31 -10.53 -0.04
N VAL A 28 6.06 -10.35 1.24
CA VAL A 28 5.76 -9.04 1.85
C VAL A 28 6.89 -8.05 1.60
N GLU A 29 8.16 -8.46 1.80
CA GLU A 29 9.32 -7.59 1.52
C GLU A 29 9.41 -7.17 0.05
N ARG A 30 9.12 -8.09 -0.86
CA ARG A 30 9.10 -7.78 -2.30
C ARG A 30 8.01 -6.77 -2.65
N VAL A 31 6.79 -6.96 -2.10
CA VAL A 31 5.68 -6.00 -2.28
C VAL A 31 6.07 -4.63 -1.73
N MET A 32 6.59 -4.56 -0.50
CA MET A 32 7.00 -3.30 0.12
C MET A 32 8.05 -2.53 -0.70
N SER A 33 8.91 -3.22 -1.45
CA SER A 33 9.89 -2.58 -2.34
C SER A 33 9.30 -1.93 -3.60
N MET A 34 8.03 -2.20 -3.91
CA MET A 34 7.34 -1.72 -5.12
C MET A 34 6.34 -0.60 -4.85
N VAL A 35 6.00 -0.34 -3.60
CA VAL A 35 4.94 0.60 -3.21
C VAL A 35 5.51 1.93 -2.73
N ASP A 36 4.69 2.97 -2.78
CA ASP A 36 5.05 4.33 -2.35
C ASP A 36 4.53 4.63 -0.93
N SER A 37 3.51 3.89 -0.49
CA SER A 37 2.93 3.98 0.86
C SER A 37 2.22 2.68 1.22
N VAL A 38 1.72 2.59 2.45
CA VAL A 38 1.00 1.42 2.97
C VAL A 38 -0.32 1.87 3.58
N LEU A 39 -1.41 1.23 3.18
CA LEU A 39 -2.68 1.31 3.90
C LEU A 39 -2.68 0.23 4.98
N LEU A 40 -2.54 0.60 6.23
CA LEU A 40 -2.57 -0.32 7.36
C LEU A 40 -4.00 -0.50 7.85
N LEU A 41 -4.64 -1.60 7.42
CA LEU A 41 -6.01 -1.90 7.81
C LEU A 41 -6.05 -2.52 9.20
N VAL A 42 -6.84 -1.93 10.09
CA VAL A 42 -7.04 -2.41 11.45
C VAL A 42 -8.54 -2.52 11.75
N ASP A 43 -8.94 -3.60 12.40
CA ASP A 43 -10.32 -3.83 12.81
C ASP A 43 -10.68 -2.92 13.98
N ALA A 44 -11.81 -2.20 13.89
CA ALA A 44 -12.28 -1.27 14.91
C ALA A 44 -12.67 -1.96 16.24
N VAL A 45 -12.88 -3.26 16.22
CA VAL A 45 -13.26 -4.05 17.41
C VAL A 45 -12.05 -4.76 18.00
N ASP A 46 -11.27 -5.45 17.15
CA ASP A 46 -10.18 -6.33 17.56
C ASP A 46 -8.84 -5.58 17.75
N GLY A 47 -8.67 -4.44 17.07
CA GLY A 47 -7.44 -3.67 17.09
C GLY A 47 -6.31 -4.33 16.26
N PRO A 48 -5.05 -3.91 16.46
CA PRO A 48 -3.93 -4.45 15.73
C PRO A 48 -3.62 -5.90 16.11
N MET A 49 -3.52 -6.76 15.09
CA MET A 49 -3.25 -8.18 15.20
C MET A 49 -1.75 -8.48 15.06
N PRO A 50 -1.26 -9.70 15.38
CA PRO A 50 0.16 -10.05 15.18
C PRO A 50 0.68 -9.81 13.77
N GLN A 51 -0.15 -10.04 12.74
CA GLN A 51 0.18 -9.75 11.34
C GLN A 51 0.38 -8.24 11.10
N THR A 52 -0.45 -7.41 11.73
CA THR A 52 -0.30 -5.94 11.68
C THR A 52 1.08 -5.53 12.15
N ARG A 53 1.55 -6.07 13.27
CA ARG A 53 2.90 -5.80 13.79
C ARG A 53 4.00 -6.17 12.79
N PHE A 54 3.91 -7.37 12.22
CA PHE A 54 4.90 -7.86 11.26
C PHE A 54 4.97 -6.98 10.01
N VAL A 55 3.84 -6.69 9.39
CA VAL A 55 3.75 -5.86 8.19
C VAL A 55 4.23 -4.43 8.45
N THR A 56 3.82 -3.84 9.59
CA THR A 56 4.27 -2.51 10.00
C THR A 56 5.78 -2.43 10.17
N GLN A 57 6.39 -3.42 10.84
CA GLN A 57 7.85 -3.49 11.01
C GLN A 57 8.57 -3.52 9.67
N LYS A 58 8.05 -4.27 8.69
CA LYS A 58 8.62 -4.34 7.34
C LYS A 58 8.45 -3.02 6.58
N ALA A 59 7.29 -2.37 6.69
CA ALA A 59 7.05 -1.06 6.10
C ALA A 59 8.02 -0.01 6.65
N PHE A 60 8.21 0.04 7.96
CA PHE A 60 9.15 0.96 8.61
C PHE A 60 10.60 0.72 8.19
N SER A 61 11.03 -0.54 8.07
CA SER A 61 12.38 -0.87 7.59
C SER A 61 12.66 -0.40 6.16
N GLN A 62 11.62 -0.16 5.37
CA GLN A 62 11.71 0.42 4.01
C GLN A 62 11.50 1.95 4.00
N GLY A 63 11.32 2.57 5.17
CA GLY A 63 11.07 4.01 5.28
C GLY A 63 9.67 4.44 4.81
N LEU A 64 8.73 3.49 4.66
CA LEU A 64 7.37 3.80 4.25
C LEU A 64 6.59 4.46 5.38
N LYS A 65 5.74 5.43 5.02
CA LYS A 65 4.81 6.09 5.94
C LYS A 65 3.44 5.41 5.79
N PRO A 66 2.86 4.85 6.86
CA PRO A 66 1.56 4.22 6.78
C PRO A 66 0.43 5.25 6.84
N ILE A 67 -0.65 4.96 6.12
CA ILE A 67 -1.96 5.55 6.36
C ILE A 67 -2.76 4.50 7.12
N VAL A 68 -3.22 4.84 8.31
CA VAL A 68 -4.00 3.93 9.15
C VAL A 68 -5.47 3.96 8.73
N VAL A 69 -6.03 2.79 8.45
CA VAL A 69 -7.43 2.63 8.07
C VAL A 69 -8.15 1.78 9.12
N VAL A 70 -8.92 2.43 9.98
CA VAL A 70 -9.76 1.77 10.99
C VAL A 70 -11.06 1.32 10.31
N ASN A 71 -11.10 0.04 9.98
CA ASN A 71 -12.21 -0.57 9.25
C ASN A 71 -13.22 -1.24 10.19
N LYS A 72 -14.41 -1.49 9.66
CA LYS A 72 -15.55 -2.11 10.38
C LYS A 72 -16.08 -1.26 11.53
N ILE A 73 -16.06 0.05 11.36
CA ILE A 73 -16.53 1.00 12.36
C ILE A 73 -18.06 0.88 12.62
N ASP A 74 -18.76 0.26 11.68
CA ASP A 74 -20.20 -0.06 11.77
C ASP A 74 -20.51 -1.24 12.71
N ARG A 75 -19.50 -1.99 13.16
CA ARG A 75 -19.72 -3.18 14.00
C ARG A 75 -20.10 -2.81 15.43
N PRO A 76 -21.02 -3.54 16.06
CA PRO A 76 -21.25 -3.45 17.50
C PRO A 76 -19.96 -3.72 18.26
N GLY A 77 -19.61 -2.80 19.18
CA GLY A 77 -18.38 -2.89 19.96
C GLY A 77 -17.16 -2.26 19.30
N ALA A 78 -17.30 -1.55 18.19
CA ALA A 78 -16.24 -0.72 17.62
C ALA A 78 -15.75 0.32 18.64
N ARG A 79 -14.43 0.46 18.77
CA ARG A 79 -13.74 1.34 19.73
C ARG A 79 -12.61 2.07 19.03
N PRO A 80 -12.91 2.99 18.10
CA PRO A 80 -11.90 3.62 17.27
C PRO A 80 -10.79 4.28 18.09
N ASP A 81 -11.10 5.04 19.14
CA ASP A 81 -10.11 5.71 19.98
C ASP A 81 -9.14 4.72 20.63
N TRP A 82 -9.67 3.64 21.21
CA TRP A 82 -8.84 2.58 21.79
C TRP A 82 -7.94 1.91 20.74
N VAL A 83 -8.44 1.71 19.52
CA VAL A 83 -7.63 1.15 18.41
C VAL A 83 -6.50 2.09 18.04
N ILE A 84 -6.73 3.38 17.98
CA ILE A 84 -5.68 4.37 17.70
C ILE A 84 -4.61 4.37 18.79
N ASP A 85 -4.98 4.33 20.06
CA ASP A 85 -4.03 4.20 21.19
C ASP A 85 -3.17 2.94 21.02
N GLN A 86 -3.78 1.80 20.67
CA GLN A 86 -3.04 0.54 20.46
C GLN A 86 -2.10 0.59 19.24
N ILE A 87 -2.46 1.33 18.20
CA ILE A 87 -1.60 1.53 17.01
C ILE A 87 -0.43 2.45 17.37
N PHE A 88 -0.69 3.51 18.12
CA PHE A 88 0.35 4.41 18.59
C PHE A 88 1.38 3.66 19.44
N ASP A 89 0.92 2.89 20.42
CA ASP A 89 1.77 2.02 21.24
C ASP A 89 2.57 1.01 20.39
N LEU A 90 1.92 0.44 19.36
CA LEU A 90 2.58 -0.48 18.45
C LEU A 90 3.71 0.21 17.66
N PHE A 91 3.46 1.40 17.14
CA PHE A 91 4.44 2.14 16.34
C PHE A 91 5.62 2.59 17.19
N ASP A 92 5.36 3.14 18.38
CA ASP A 92 6.40 3.51 19.35
C ASP A 92 7.28 2.30 19.72
N ASN A 93 6.67 1.16 20.04
CA ASN A 93 7.37 -0.09 20.34
C ASN A 93 8.17 -0.67 19.16
N LEU A 94 7.86 -0.28 17.93
CA LEU A 94 8.61 -0.65 16.72
C LEU A 94 9.72 0.35 16.39
N GLY A 95 9.86 1.42 17.18
CA GLY A 95 10.85 2.47 16.97
C GLY A 95 10.51 3.38 15.80
N ALA A 96 9.24 3.70 15.63
CA ALA A 96 8.78 4.67 14.63
C ALA A 96 9.48 6.03 14.81
N THR A 97 9.73 6.70 13.69
CA THR A 97 10.17 8.10 13.71
C THR A 97 9.01 9.03 14.03
N ASP A 98 9.31 10.28 14.45
CA ASP A 98 8.27 11.29 14.70
C ASP A 98 7.32 11.45 13.48
N GLU A 99 7.88 11.39 12.26
CA GLU A 99 7.11 11.47 11.03
C GLU A 99 6.21 10.24 10.80
N GLN A 100 6.58 9.07 11.33
CA GLN A 100 5.79 7.85 11.26
C GLN A 100 4.73 7.79 12.36
N LEU A 101 4.96 8.47 13.49
CA LEU A 101 3.99 8.63 14.56
C LEU A 101 2.90 9.67 14.23
N ASP A 102 3.19 10.62 13.33
CA ASP A 102 2.20 11.55 12.77
C ASP A 102 1.45 10.92 11.59
N PHE A 103 0.86 9.75 11.84
CA PHE A 103 0.15 9.00 10.81
C PHE A 103 -1.28 9.50 10.60
N PRO A 104 -1.72 9.66 9.34
CA PRO A 104 -3.10 9.99 9.03
C PRO A 104 -4.02 8.80 9.31
N ILE A 105 -5.24 9.10 9.78
CA ILE A 105 -6.24 8.12 10.15
C ILE A 105 -7.46 8.27 9.25
N ILE A 106 -7.93 7.15 8.73
CA ILE A 106 -9.19 7.05 7.97
C ILE A 106 -10.07 6.03 8.69
N TYR A 107 -11.32 6.39 8.91
CA TYR A 107 -12.34 5.50 9.44
C TYR A 107 -13.22 5.01 8.29
N CYS A 108 -13.55 3.72 8.27
CA CYS A 108 -14.39 3.20 7.19
C CYS A 108 -15.19 1.96 7.60
N SER A 109 -16.22 1.70 6.83
CA SER A 109 -16.86 0.40 6.70
C SER A 109 -16.76 -0.03 5.24
N ALA A 110 -15.80 -0.89 4.94
CA ALA A 110 -15.63 -1.41 3.59
C ALA A 110 -16.86 -2.21 3.11
N LEU A 111 -17.58 -2.85 4.05
CA LEU A 111 -18.83 -3.57 3.74
C LEU A 111 -19.92 -2.62 3.23
N ASN A 112 -20.04 -1.45 3.85
CA ASN A 112 -21.06 -0.46 3.52
C ASN A 112 -20.57 0.55 2.47
N GLY A 113 -19.29 0.53 2.09
CA GLY A 113 -18.69 1.43 1.11
C GLY A 113 -18.63 2.88 1.58
N ILE A 114 -18.41 3.12 2.88
CA ILE A 114 -18.38 4.45 3.51
C ILE A 114 -17.02 4.71 4.18
N ALA A 115 -16.55 5.95 4.10
CA ALA A 115 -15.30 6.38 4.74
C ALA A 115 -15.33 7.84 5.19
N GLY A 116 -14.41 8.21 6.09
CA GLY A 116 -14.25 9.59 6.55
C GLY A 116 -13.01 9.75 7.41
N MET A 117 -12.65 11.00 7.69
CA MET A 117 -11.55 11.36 8.60
C MET A 117 -12.03 11.52 10.05
N ASP A 118 -13.33 11.49 10.27
CA ASP A 118 -13.98 11.57 11.57
C ASP A 118 -14.93 10.37 11.71
N PRO A 119 -14.83 9.56 12.78
CA PRO A 119 -15.68 8.39 12.96
C PRO A 119 -17.18 8.72 13.13
N GLU A 120 -17.50 9.97 13.53
CA GLU A 120 -18.88 10.43 13.67
C GLU A 120 -19.44 11.11 12.40
N ALA A 121 -18.59 11.37 11.39
CA ALA A 121 -18.95 12.10 10.18
C ALA A 121 -18.42 11.40 8.91
N LEU A 122 -18.85 10.16 8.69
CA LEU A 122 -18.50 9.40 7.49
C LEU A 122 -19.31 9.88 6.28
N ALA A 123 -18.67 9.94 5.13
CA ALA A 123 -19.35 10.10 3.86
C ALA A 123 -20.06 8.80 3.46
N ASP A 124 -21.04 8.89 2.57
CA ASP A 124 -21.80 7.76 2.02
C ASP A 124 -21.06 7.03 0.87
N ASN A 125 -19.78 7.26 0.74
CA ASN A 125 -18.90 6.67 -0.27
C ASN A 125 -17.45 6.56 0.25
N MET A 126 -16.55 6.03 -0.60
CA MET A 126 -15.13 5.85 -0.29
C MET A 126 -14.22 7.01 -0.77
N ASP A 127 -14.78 8.08 -1.32
CA ASP A 127 -14.01 9.22 -1.83
C ASP A 127 -13.08 9.85 -0.79
N PRO A 128 -13.45 10.00 0.51
CA PRO A 128 -12.53 10.52 1.51
C PRO A 128 -11.24 9.70 1.65
N MET A 129 -11.32 8.37 1.48
CA MET A 129 -10.15 7.51 1.52
C MET A 129 -9.26 7.73 0.28
N PHE A 130 -9.85 7.80 -0.90
CA PHE A 130 -9.07 8.05 -2.13
C PHE A 130 -8.47 9.44 -2.14
N GLN A 131 -9.20 10.44 -1.66
CA GLN A 131 -8.70 11.80 -1.52
C GLN A 131 -7.50 11.83 -0.56
N ALA A 132 -7.61 11.19 0.61
CA ALA A 132 -6.50 11.10 1.57
C ALA A 132 -5.26 10.41 0.97
N ILE A 133 -5.44 9.35 0.18
CA ILE A 133 -4.32 8.70 -0.52
C ILE A 133 -3.62 9.69 -1.45
N VAL A 134 -4.37 10.43 -2.25
CA VAL A 134 -3.81 11.38 -3.22
C VAL A 134 -3.13 12.57 -2.53
N ASP A 135 -3.68 13.04 -1.43
CA ASP A 135 -3.14 14.19 -0.68
C ASP A 135 -1.86 13.85 0.10
N ILE A 136 -1.72 12.59 0.54
CA ILE A 136 -0.67 12.17 1.47
C ILE A 136 0.47 11.43 0.76
N VAL A 137 0.13 10.57 -0.22
CA VAL A 137 1.13 9.75 -0.90
C VAL A 137 1.81 10.55 -1.99
N GLU A 138 3.12 10.73 -1.85
CA GLU A 138 3.91 11.34 -2.92
C GLU A 138 3.83 10.47 -4.19
N PRO A 139 3.64 11.11 -5.36
CA PRO A 139 3.68 10.36 -6.62
C PRO A 139 5.05 9.73 -6.83
N PRO A 140 5.13 8.60 -7.54
CA PRO A 140 6.38 7.90 -7.77
C PRO A 140 7.39 8.80 -8.49
N LYS A 141 8.61 8.88 -7.95
CA LYS A 141 9.73 9.60 -8.58
C LYS A 141 10.27 8.72 -9.71
N VAL A 142 9.90 9.04 -10.94
CA VAL A 142 10.31 8.30 -12.14
C VAL A 142 11.03 9.21 -13.13
N GLU A 143 12.11 8.70 -13.73
CA GLU A 143 12.85 9.37 -14.81
C GLU A 143 12.29 8.86 -16.17
N VAL A 144 11.28 9.55 -16.70
CA VAL A 144 10.53 9.09 -17.88
C VAL A 144 11.38 9.04 -19.15
N ASP A 145 12.31 10.00 -19.32
CA ASP A 145 13.11 10.17 -20.54
C ASP A 145 14.37 9.30 -20.59
N GLY A 146 14.64 8.53 -19.53
CA GLY A 146 15.80 7.66 -19.46
C GLY A 146 15.63 6.33 -20.20
N PRO A 147 16.71 5.54 -20.37
CA PRO A 147 16.60 4.18 -20.90
C PRO A 147 15.73 3.31 -20.00
N PHE A 148 14.92 2.45 -20.61
CA PHE A 148 14.01 1.55 -19.87
C PHE A 148 14.74 0.71 -18.83
N GLN A 149 14.28 0.74 -17.61
CA GLN A 149 14.74 -0.10 -16.52
C GLN A 149 13.57 -0.51 -15.63
N MET A 150 13.39 -1.80 -15.48
CA MET A 150 12.38 -2.41 -14.62
C MET A 150 13.03 -3.41 -13.68
N GLN A 151 12.68 -3.36 -12.42
CA GLN A 151 13.08 -4.37 -11.44
C GLN A 151 11.96 -5.39 -11.33
N ILE A 152 12.26 -6.66 -11.64
CA ILE A 152 11.32 -7.76 -11.46
C ILE A 152 11.34 -8.17 -9.99
N SER A 153 10.18 -8.12 -9.34
CA SER A 153 10.00 -8.44 -7.92
C SER A 153 9.25 -9.75 -7.71
N ALA A 154 8.42 -10.16 -8.68
CA ALA A 154 7.71 -11.44 -8.65
C ALA A 154 7.68 -12.08 -10.03
N LEU A 155 7.54 -13.38 -10.05
CA LEU A 155 7.34 -14.16 -11.27
C LEU A 155 5.99 -14.85 -11.19
N ASP A 156 5.29 -14.86 -12.31
CA ASP A 156 4.07 -15.65 -12.52
C ASP A 156 4.25 -16.50 -13.77
N TYR A 157 3.38 -17.45 -13.97
CA TYR A 157 3.41 -18.36 -15.11
C TYR A 157 2.01 -18.55 -15.70
N ASN A 158 1.93 -18.39 -16.99
CA ASN A 158 0.71 -18.69 -17.74
C ASN A 158 1.07 -19.68 -18.87
N SER A 159 0.26 -20.72 -19.05
CA SER A 159 0.52 -21.77 -20.06
C SER A 159 0.54 -21.25 -21.50
N TYR A 160 -0.07 -20.10 -21.77
CA TYR A 160 -0.13 -19.50 -23.10
C TYR A 160 1.03 -18.54 -23.40
N VAL A 161 1.38 -17.67 -22.43
CA VAL A 161 2.44 -16.65 -22.60
C VAL A 161 3.77 -17.04 -21.94
N GLY A 162 3.80 -18.09 -21.14
CA GLY A 162 4.99 -18.52 -20.43
C GLY A 162 5.24 -17.76 -19.13
N VAL A 163 6.50 -17.47 -18.84
CA VAL A 163 6.91 -16.75 -17.62
C VAL A 163 6.56 -15.27 -17.73
N ILE A 164 5.90 -14.75 -16.71
CA ILE A 164 5.50 -13.35 -16.58
C ILE A 164 6.33 -12.72 -15.46
N GLY A 165 7.08 -11.67 -15.77
CA GLY A 165 7.78 -10.86 -14.77
C GLY A 165 6.90 -9.70 -14.30
N LEU A 166 6.64 -9.63 -13.00
CA LEU A 166 5.94 -8.53 -12.36
C LEU A 166 6.94 -7.64 -11.64
N GLY A 167 6.82 -6.33 -11.79
CA GLY A 167 7.74 -5.41 -11.15
C GLY A 167 7.45 -3.95 -11.43
N ARG A 168 8.32 -3.09 -10.92
CA ARG A 168 8.19 -1.64 -11.06
C ARG A 168 9.16 -1.10 -12.10
N ILE A 169 8.66 -0.28 -13.03
CA ILE A 169 9.50 0.51 -13.93
C ILE A 169 10.14 1.63 -13.10
N LYS A 170 11.46 1.62 -12.99
CA LYS A 170 12.24 2.63 -12.27
C LYS A 170 12.62 3.81 -13.16
N ARG A 171 12.79 3.56 -14.47
CA ARG A 171 13.23 4.55 -15.44
C ARG A 171 12.74 4.21 -16.84
N GLY A 172 12.52 5.23 -17.65
CA GLY A 172 12.11 5.11 -19.04
C GLY A 172 10.68 4.59 -19.20
N SER A 173 10.37 4.15 -20.40
CA SER A 173 9.07 3.60 -20.78
C SER A 173 9.23 2.36 -21.64
N VAL A 174 8.19 1.52 -21.67
CA VAL A 174 8.13 0.30 -22.50
C VAL A 174 6.81 0.23 -23.23
N LYS A 175 6.84 -0.22 -24.48
CA LYS A 175 5.64 -0.44 -25.30
C LYS A 175 5.37 -1.92 -25.47
N PRO A 176 4.12 -2.32 -25.71
CA PRO A 176 3.81 -3.71 -26.07
C PRO A 176 4.66 -4.18 -27.27
N ASN A 177 5.12 -5.43 -27.23
CA ASN A 177 5.97 -6.07 -28.23
C ASN A 177 7.38 -5.43 -28.43
N GLN A 178 7.81 -4.56 -27.52
CA GLN A 178 9.16 -4.03 -27.55
C GLN A 178 10.16 -5.09 -27.10
N GLN A 179 11.25 -5.24 -27.84
CA GLN A 179 12.39 -6.07 -27.41
C GLN A 179 13.08 -5.43 -26.21
N ILE A 180 13.33 -6.22 -25.18
CA ILE A 180 14.02 -5.82 -23.96
C ILE A 180 15.12 -6.84 -23.64
N SER A 181 16.14 -6.40 -22.93
CA SER A 181 17.16 -7.29 -22.39
C SER A 181 16.80 -7.64 -20.94
N VAL A 182 16.85 -8.92 -20.61
CA VAL A 182 16.66 -9.41 -19.24
C VAL A 182 18.02 -9.74 -18.66
N ILE A 183 18.36 -9.14 -17.53
CA ILE A 183 19.58 -9.38 -16.78
C ILE A 183 19.25 -10.27 -15.59
N SER A 184 19.86 -11.43 -15.52
CA SER A 184 19.73 -12.35 -14.38
C SER A 184 20.61 -11.90 -13.21
N VAL A 185 20.37 -12.48 -12.01
CA VAL A 185 21.13 -12.15 -10.78
C VAL A 185 22.64 -12.42 -10.93
N ASP A 186 23.01 -13.39 -11.75
CA ASP A 186 24.40 -13.73 -12.09
C ASP A 186 25.03 -12.79 -13.14
N GLY A 187 24.31 -11.78 -13.61
CA GLY A 187 24.75 -10.83 -14.63
C GLY A 187 24.60 -11.31 -16.07
N THR A 188 24.08 -12.51 -16.30
CA THR A 188 23.81 -12.99 -17.67
C THR A 188 22.70 -12.20 -18.33
N THR A 189 22.87 -11.84 -19.60
CA THR A 189 21.90 -11.07 -20.38
C THR A 189 21.24 -11.99 -21.42
N ARG A 190 19.94 -11.89 -21.53
CA ARG A 190 19.11 -12.60 -22.52
C ARG A 190 18.28 -11.60 -23.31
#